data_dd600a1246157d1ac6030a212143f7c7
#
_entry.id   dd600a1246157d1ac6030a212143f7c7
#
_cell.length_a   1.000
_cell.length_b   1.000
_cell.length_c   1.000
_cell.angle_alpha   90.00
_cell.angle_beta   90.00
_cell.angle_gamma   90.00
#
_symmetry.space_group_name_H-M   'P 1'
#
loop_
_entity.id
_entity.type
_entity.pdbx_description
1 polymer ?
#
loop_
_entity_poly.entity_id
_entity_poly.type
_entity_poly.pdbx_seq_one_letter_code
_entity_poly.pdbx_strand_id
1 'polypeptide(L)'
;MQIKTKAFTLVEMIVAMAVSTIIIAATYASYDMVSTQYKKNLDISEMHQSGRAIMQIIERDIRMAGFEYLNDDAKMIYGKIVSPLTIKDSGNKCCDRVTVIYDYAQDLLNWKGKKISSTVNRIRVQYWTEEYTSIKGTRHRLFKQKDILGKNNVVLLNPIIGVKEVMADYIEDLQFVNIASNTSLFVGSQVNGILRSYGRVNKLWSSQEIFRNQFGAAMGVLALTFGSDDTLYVAGYNYGTLRSYDTVSKKWDFVGQLKKYGSYRGIFALAFGSDGILYVGGPKAFSSYDPIGKTWVELETFRTDRREVNIDALAYASNGLLYVGTAWSADSFNLRTYNPVSRKYGSRMADSHMFKYKNGRNVGVRSLTFCPGGLLYVGSLSGLIRSFNPVTKVWGDNVIFTNKNGYVASVDSLACENDVLYAGSEGLEAIRPFNLSTEKWGDEIKFTNYRGQGIGVRAMAVKTKKTGQESLVSINLTLRSKNEYGKLRKFKKADYHGGNYKLDKTDRYKRDTFSSSVLARNLML
;
A
#
# COMPACT_ATOMS: atom_id res chain seq x y z
N MET A 1 66.41 -74.19 0.85
CA MET A 1 64.99 -74.05 0.41
C MET A 1 65.02 -73.11 -0.80
N GLN A 2 64.95 -73.64 -2.05
CA GLN A 2 64.97 -72.82 -3.28
C GLN A 2 63.54 -72.35 -3.56
N ILE A 3 63.32 -71.07 -3.43
CA ILE A 3 62.04 -70.44 -3.77
C ILE A 3 62.05 -70.36 -5.32
N LYS A 4 61.30 -71.26 -5.99
CA LYS A 4 61.04 -71.16 -7.43
C LYS A 4 60.17 -69.90 -7.66
N THR A 5 60.80 -68.84 -8.10
CA THR A 5 60.08 -67.66 -8.62
C THR A 5 59.43 -68.04 -9.94
N LYS A 6 58.10 -68.13 -9.98
CA LYS A 6 57.38 -68.29 -11.23
C LYS A 6 57.45 -66.96 -12.01
N ALA A 7 57.92 -66.98 -13.22
CA ALA A 7 57.91 -65.81 -14.10
C ALA A 7 56.51 -65.51 -14.56
N PHE A 8 56.15 -64.24 -14.59
CA PHE A 8 54.83 -63.78 -15.08
C PHE A 8 54.69 -64.10 -16.57
N THR A 9 53.54 -64.61 -16.95
CA THR A 9 53.20 -64.82 -18.35
C THR A 9 52.82 -63.49 -19.03
N LEU A 10 53.05 -63.37 -20.33
CA LEU A 10 52.72 -62.22 -21.14
C LEU A 10 51.18 -61.88 -21.01
N VAL A 11 50.34 -62.89 -20.89
CA VAL A 11 48.88 -62.74 -20.71
C VAL A 11 48.54 -62.14 -19.38
N GLU A 12 49.19 -62.58 -18.29
CA GLU A 12 48.99 -61.99 -16.97
C GLU A 12 49.38 -60.50 -16.93
N MET A 13 50.40 -60.12 -17.64
CA MET A 13 50.87 -58.73 -17.75
C MET A 13 49.86 -57.86 -18.52
N ILE A 14 49.30 -58.36 -19.62
CA ILE A 14 48.30 -57.69 -20.43
C ILE A 14 47.00 -57.52 -19.60
N VAL A 15 46.58 -58.58 -18.92
CA VAL A 15 45.36 -58.51 -18.03
C VAL A 15 45.56 -57.52 -16.89
N ALA A 16 46.75 -57.55 -16.25
CA ALA A 16 47.06 -56.59 -15.18
C ALA A 16 47.07 -55.14 -15.68
N MET A 17 47.59 -54.86 -16.85
CA MET A 17 47.54 -53.53 -17.47
C MET A 17 46.11 -53.12 -17.82
N ALA A 18 45.28 -54.00 -18.36
CA ALA A 18 43.89 -53.71 -18.69
C ALA A 18 43.08 -53.41 -17.45
N VAL A 19 43.22 -54.21 -16.38
CA VAL A 19 42.54 -53.97 -15.10
C VAL A 19 43.02 -52.66 -14.45
N SER A 20 44.33 -52.39 -14.47
CA SER A 20 44.89 -51.14 -13.93
C SER A 20 44.38 -49.91 -14.65
N THR A 21 44.26 -49.94 -15.99
CA THR A 21 43.71 -48.82 -16.77
C THR A 21 42.22 -48.55 -16.44
N ILE A 22 41.41 -49.61 -16.26
CA ILE A 22 40.02 -49.51 -15.85
C ILE A 22 39.90 -48.88 -14.45
N ILE A 23 40.72 -49.32 -13.49
CA ILE A 23 40.75 -48.77 -12.13
C ILE A 23 41.17 -47.31 -12.15
N ILE A 24 42.20 -46.93 -12.91
CA ILE A 24 42.65 -45.55 -13.03
C ILE A 24 41.53 -44.68 -13.66
N ALA A 25 40.88 -45.15 -14.73
CA ALA A 25 39.78 -44.44 -15.36
C ALA A 25 38.59 -44.25 -14.42
N ALA A 26 38.21 -45.30 -13.67
CA ALA A 26 37.13 -45.22 -12.68
C ALA A 26 37.45 -44.25 -11.51
N THR A 27 38.71 -44.27 -11.04
CA THR A 27 39.19 -43.35 -9.99
C THR A 27 39.13 -41.90 -10.48
N TYR A 28 39.58 -41.66 -11.71
CA TYR A 28 39.58 -40.32 -12.32
C TYR A 28 38.13 -39.78 -12.50
N ALA A 29 37.24 -40.62 -13.00
CA ALA A 29 35.83 -40.29 -13.15
C ALA A 29 35.17 -39.99 -11.79
N SER A 30 35.47 -40.76 -10.76
CA SER A 30 35.02 -40.56 -9.39
C SER A 30 35.54 -39.24 -8.80
N TYR A 31 36.83 -38.96 -8.99
CA TYR A 31 37.45 -37.69 -8.56
C TYR A 31 36.82 -36.49 -9.24
N ASP A 32 36.60 -36.53 -10.56
CA ASP A 32 35.96 -35.43 -11.28
C ASP A 32 34.53 -35.18 -10.81
N MET A 33 33.78 -36.27 -10.59
CA MET A 33 32.41 -36.16 -10.02
C MET A 33 32.39 -35.53 -8.63
N VAL A 34 33.29 -35.96 -7.73
CA VAL A 34 33.40 -35.41 -6.35
C VAL A 34 33.85 -33.96 -6.40
N SER A 35 34.86 -33.63 -7.21
CA SER A 35 35.37 -32.25 -7.38
C SER A 35 34.29 -31.32 -7.89
N THR A 36 33.53 -31.75 -8.89
CA THR A 36 32.41 -30.98 -9.45
C THR A 36 31.31 -30.77 -8.40
N GLN A 37 30.96 -31.80 -7.63
CA GLN A 37 29.98 -31.71 -6.58
C GLN A 37 30.43 -30.81 -5.43
N TYR A 38 31.70 -30.87 -5.07
CA TYR A 38 32.30 -30.00 -4.06
C TYR A 38 32.23 -28.52 -4.47
N LYS A 39 32.69 -28.20 -5.69
CA LYS A 39 32.61 -26.83 -6.25
C LYS A 39 31.16 -26.29 -6.26
N LYS A 40 30.23 -27.16 -6.63
CA LYS A 40 28.79 -26.80 -6.60
C LYS A 40 28.28 -26.50 -5.21
N ASN A 41 28.66 -27.32 -4.22
CA ASN A 41 28.22 -27.11 -2.83
C ASN A 41 28.85 -25.84 -2.24
N LEU A 42 30.11 -25.54 -2.59
CA LEU A 42 30.78 -24.32 -2.17
C LEU A 42 30.08 -23.08 -2.75
N ASP A 43 29.82 -23.06 -4.06
CA ASP A 43 29.13 -21.94 -4.75
C ASP A 43 27.71 -21.69 -4.15
N ILE A 44 26.98 -22.75 -3.82
CA ILE A 44 25.67 -22.67 -3.17
C ILE A 44 25.81 -22.11 -1.73
N SER A 45 26.82 -22.58 -1.00
CA SER A 45 27.08 -22.11 0.37
C SER A 45 27.44 -20.62 0.38
N GLU A 46 28.31 -20.17 -0.53
CA GLU A 46 28.66 -18.76 -0.70
C GLU A 46 27.42 -17.90 -1.03
N MET A 47 26.55 -18.38 -1.94
CA MET A 47 25.30 -17.71 -2.29
C MET A 47 24.38 -17.56 -1.06
N HIS A 48 24.22 -18.60 -0.26
CA HIS A 48 23.40 -18.55 0.96
C HIS A 48 23.97 -17.63 2.03
N GLN A 49 25.28 -17.66 2.26
CA GLN A 49 25.95 -16.78 3.21
C GLN A 49 25.82 -15.32 2.79
N SER A 50 26.11 -15.02 1.53
CA SER A 50 25.98 -13.68 0.97
C SER A 50 24.55 -13.16 1.05
N GLY A 51 23.57 -13.99 0.67
CA GLY A 51 22.16 -13.61 0.72
C GLY A 51 21.68 -13.25 2.13
N ARG A 52 22.02 -14.05 3.13
CA ARG A 52 21.67 -13.78 4.53
C ARG A 52 22.37 -12.53 5.07
N ALA A 53 23.65 -12.35 4.77
CA ALA A 53 24.42 -11.19 5.20
C ALA A 53 23.85 -9.89 4.61
N ILE A 54 23.52 -9.88 3.32
CA ILE A 54 22.91 -8.75 2.64
C ILE A 54 21.55 -8.42 3.30
N MET A 55 20.70 -9.41 3.50
CA MET A 55 19.38 -9.22 4.11
C MET A 55 19.51 -8.59 5.49
N GLN A 56 20.40 -9.10 6.35
CA GLN A 56 20.63 -8.57 7.69
C GLN A 56 21.11 -7.11 7.69
N ILE A 57 21.99 -6.75 6.75
CA ILE A 57 22.50 -5.39 6.63
C ILE A 57 21.39 -4.42 6.20
N ILE A 58 20.61 -4.79 5.18
CA ILE A 58 19.48 -3.98 4.69
C ILE A 58 18.41 -3.84 5.77
N GLU A 59 18.04 -4.94 6.44
CA GLU A 59 17.07 -4.93 7.53
C GLU A 59 17.47 -4.00 8.67
N ARG A 60 18.75 -4.05 9.07
CA ARG A 60 19.28 -3.17 10.12
C ARG A 60 19.11 -1.70 9.74
N ASP A 61 19.50 -1.33 8.54
CA ASP A 61 19.45 0.06 8.09
C ASP A 61 17.99 0.54 7.93
N ILE A 62 17.07 -0.32 7.47
CA ILE A 62 15.63 0.01 7.41
C ILE A 62 15.04 0.18 8.83
N ARG A 63 15.44 -0.63 9.80
CA ARG A 63 14.99 -0.45 11.21
C ARG A 63 15.42 0.87 11.80
N MET A 64 16.54 1.41 11.34
CA MET A 64 17.04 2.71 11.78
C MET A 64 16.36 3.90 11.09
N ALA A 65 15.59 3.67 10.03
CA ALA A 65 14.93 4.75 9.28
C ALA A 65 14.16 5.69 10.21
N GLY A 66 14.43 7.01 10.10
CA GLY A 66 13.77 8.02 10.92
C GLY A 66 14.27 8.14 12.36
N PHE A 67 15.29 7.38 12.75
CA PHE A 67 15.88 7.55 14.07
C PHE A 67 16.54 8.93 14.17
N GLU A 68 16.12 9.73 15.16
CA GLU A 68 16.65 11.05 15.46
C GLU A 68 17.21 11.09 16.88
N TYR A 69 18.37 11.69 17.05
CA TYR A 69 18.86 12.03 18.39
C TYR A 69 18.11 13.25 18.92
N LEU A 70 17.49 13.09 20.09
CA LEU A 70 16.65 14.13 20.72
C LEU A 70 17.47 15.19 21.47
N ASN A 71 18.82 15.22 21.35
CA ASN A 71 19.59 16.28 21.95
C ASN A 71 19.40 17.59 21.18
N ASP A 72 19.42 18.71 21.89
CA ASP A 72 19.11 20.02 21.31
C ASP A 72 20.09 20.44 20.20
N ASP A 73 21.35 20.02 20.30
CA ASP A 73 22.38 20.31 19.28
C ASP A 73 22.06 19.65 17.94
N ALA A 74 21.63 18.40 17.91
CA ALA A 74 21.29 17.71 16.69
C ALA A 74 20.01 18.28 16.03
N LYS A 75 19.01 18.68 16.84
CA LYS A 75 17.81 19.35 16.35
C LYS A 75 18.10 20.70 15.72
N MET A 76 18.99 21.48 16.33
CA MET A 76 19.37 22.78 15.79
C MET A 76 20.13 22.67 14.46
N ILE A 77 20.97 21.62 14.30
CA ILE A 77 21.80 21.44 13.10
C ILE A 77 20.97 20.88 11.92
N TYR A 78 20.16 19.85 12.15
CA TYR A 78 19.57 19.05 11.08
C TYR A 78 18.06 19.24 10.91
N GLY A 79 17.34 19.67 11.95
CA GLY A 79 15.89 19.68 11.96
C GLY A 79 15.27 18.27 11.92
N LYS A 80 13.97 18.18 11.62
CA LYS A 80 13.27 16.90 11.51
C LYS A 80 13.63 16.14 10.23
N ILE A 81 13.77 14.81 10.29
CA ILE A 81 13.95 13.99 9.09
C ILE A 81 12.65 13.97 8.28
N VAL A 82 12.74 14.45 7.04
CA VAL A 82 11.64 14.38 6.08
C VAL A 82 11.90 13.19 5.17
N SER A 83 10.88 12.33 4.98
CA SER A 83 10.95 11.11 4.15
C SER A 83 12.09 10.16 4.55
N PRO A 84 12.09 9.64 5.77
CA PRO A 84 13.18 8.81 6.30
C PRO A 84 13.40 7.49 5.56
N LEU A 85 12.39 7.04 4.82
CA LEU A 85 12.45 5.85 3.98
C LEU A 85 11.80 6.16 2.64
N THR A 86 12.56 5.96 1.56
CA THR A 86 12.06 6.13 0.18
C THR A 86 12.35 4.88 -0.62
N ILE A 87 11.33 4.28 -1.19
CA ILE A 87 11.43 3.15 -2.11
C ILE A 87 11.11 3.67 -3.51
N LYS A 88 12.04 3.48 -4.44
CA LYS A 88 11.82 3.74 -5.86
C LYS A 88 11.61 2.41 -6.57
N ASP A 89 10.34 2.14 -6.90
CA ASP A 89 9.93 0.96 -7.65
C ASP A 89 10.42 1.05 -9.08
N SER A 90 11.06 0.00 -9.57
CA SER A 90 11.53 -0.13 -10.95
C SER A 90 10.44 -0.63 -11.91
N GLY A 91 9.23 -0.90 -11.40
CA GLY A 91 8.10 -1.43 -12.16
C GLY A 91 8.34 -2.87 -12.63
N ASN A 92 8.29 -3.09 -13.95
CA ASN A 92 8.49 -4.42 -14.54
C ASN A 92 9.97 -4.79 -14.77
N LYS A 93 10.92 -4.04 -14.21
CA LYS A 93 12.36 -4.31 -14.34
C LYS A 93 12.94 -4.80 -13.02
N CYS A 94 14.01 -5.59 -13.07
CA CYS A 94 14.88 -5.73 -11.92
C CYS A 94 15.45 -4.33 -11.63
N CYS A 95 15.53 -3.91 -10.60
CA CYS A 95 15.59 -4.08 -9.20
C CYS A 95 15.22 -2.72 -8.58
N ASP A 96 14.55 -2.72 -7.47
CA ASP A 96 14.20 -1.48 -6.80
C ASP A 96 15.40 -0.81 -6.15
N ARG A 97 15.22 0.50 -5.85
CA ARG A 97 16.15 1.29 -5.04
C ARG A 97 15.50 1.66 -3.71
N VAL A 98 16.22 1.49 -2.62
CA VAL A 98 15.80 1.99 -1.31
C VAL A 98 16.78 3.02 -0.79
N THR A 99 16.26 4.08 -0.19
CA THR A 99 17.02 5.14 0.49
C THR A 99 16.52 5.24 1.91
N VAL A 100 17.45 5.24 2.87
CA VAL A 100 17.17 5.32 4.31
C VAL A 100 17.93 6.48 4.89
N ILE A 101 17.28 7.30 5.74
CA ILE A 101 17.89 8.44 6.42
C ILE A 101 17.69 8.27 7.92
N TYR A 102 18.76 8.43 8.70
CA TYR A 102 18.74 8.38 10.17
C TYR A 102 19.94 9.10 10.77
N ASP A 103 19.85 9.43 12.05
CA ASP A 103 20.96 10.01 12.81
C ASP A 103 21.86 8.91 13.38
N TYR A 104 23.14 9.14 13.32
CA TYR A 104 24.16 8.22 13.79
C TYR A 104 25.13 8.95 14.73
N ALA A 105 25.30 8.43 15.94
CA ALA A 105 26.31 8.93 16.86
C ALA A 105 27.62 8.16 16.68
N GLN A 106 28.70 8.88 16.48
CA GLN A 106 30.03 8.33 16.44
C GLN A 106 30.78 8.78 17.69
N ASP A 107 31.21 7.83 18.50
CA ASP A 107 32.07 8.10 19.64
C ASP A 107 33.51 8.30 19.18
N LEU A 108 34.06 9.46 19.47
CA LEU A 108 35.49 9.69 19.33
C LEU A 108 36.19 9.09 20.55
N LEU A 109 36.99 8.07 20.31
CA LEU A 109 37.77 7.39 21.33
C LEU A 109 39.21 7.94 21.31
N ASN A 110 39.84 8.07 22.50
CA ASN A 110 41.27 8.31 22.57
C ASN A 110 42.05 7.01 22.27
N TRP A 111 43.39 7.12 22.20
CA TRP A 111 44.29 5.99 21.95
C TRP A 111 44.22 4.86 23.00
N LYS A 112 43.62 5.11 24.19
CA LYS A 112 43.32 4.12 25.22
C LYS A 112 41.90 3.56 25.12
N GLY A 113 41.14 3.87 24.08
CA GLY A 113 39.77 3.44 23.89
C GLY A 113 38.75 4.17 24.79
N LYS A 114 39.16 5.24 25.50
CA LYS A 114 38.24 6.04 26.31
C LYS A 114 37.52 7.07 25.47
N LYS A 115 36.20 7.17 25.60
CA LYS A 115 35.36 8.14 24.92
C LYS A 115 35.76 9.56 25.29
N ILE A 116 36.09 10.40 24.29
CA ILE A 116 36.40 11.79 24.46
C ILE A 116 35.17 12.66 24.17
N SER A 117 34.47 12.37 23.08
CA SER A 117 33.26 13.07 22.68
C SER A 117 32.40 12.15 21.78
N SER A 118 31.16 12.54 21.54
CA SER A 118 30.33 11.96 20.49
C SER A 118 29.84 13.05 19.55
N THR A 119 29.96 12.80 18.26
CA THR A 119 29.36 13.64 17.22
C THR A 119 28.16 12.92 16.64
N VAL A 120 27.05 13.65 16.51
CA VAL A 120 25.86 13.17 15.82
C VAL A 120 25.93 13.59 14.36
N ASN A 121 25.85 12.65 13.46
CA ASN A 121 25.81 12.89 12.03
C ASN A 121 24.49 12.35 11.47
N ARG A 122 23.86 13.09 10.56
CA ARG A 122 22.74 12.57 9.77
C ARG A 122 23.31 11.85 8.55
N ILE A 123 22.90 10.61 8.35
CA ILE A 123 23.38 9.79 7.26
C ILE A 123 22.24 9.36 6.35
N ARG A 124 22.58 9.27 5.05
CA ARG A 124 21.74 8.68 4.02
C ARG A 124 22.41 7.38 3.56
N VAL A 125 21.69 6.26 3.62
CA VAL A 125 22.14 4.97 3.09
C VAL A 125 21.27 4.63 1.89
N GLN A 126 21.89 4.29 0.78
CA GLN A 126 21.21 3.90 -0.45
C GLN A 126 21.63 2.51 -0.88
N TYR A 127 20.65 1.73 -1.35
CA TYR A 127 20.86 0.43 -1.98
C TYR A 127 20.25 0.47 -3.37
N TRP A 128 21.02 0.06 -4.37
CA TRP A 128 20.57 -0.06 -5.76
C TRP A 128 21.41 -1.09 -6.50
N THR A 129 20.94 -1.52 -7.66
CA THR A 129 21.69 -2.39 -8.53
C THR A 129 22.11 -1.68 -9.80
N GLU A 130 23.20 -2.13 -10.38
CA GLU A 130 23.64 -1.74 -11.71
C GLU A 130 23.82 -2.97 -12.57
N GLU A 131 23.39 -2.85 -13.80
CA GLU A 131 23.54 -3.89 -14.81
C GLU A 131 24.97 -3.88 -15.34
N TYR A 132 25.56 -5.07 -15.49
CA TYR A 132 26.83 -5.25 -16.16
C TYR A 132 26.80 -6.48 -17.06
N THR A 133 27.48 -6.38 -18.19
CA THR A 133 27.60 -7.49 -19.15
C THR A 133 28.87 -8.28 -18.88
N SER A 134 28.74 -9.58 -18.74
CA SER A 134 29.87 -10.52 -18.63
C SER A 134 29.83 -11.51 -19.79
N ILE A 135 30.89 -12.27 -19.96
CA ILE A 135 30.96 -13.38 -20.94
C ILE A 135 29.81 -14.38 -20.80
N LYS A 136 29.21 -14.47 -19.58
CA LYS A 136 28.07 -15.34 -19.24
C LYS A 136 26.72 -14.60 -19.25
N GLY A 137 26.60 -13.47 -19.95
CA GLY A 137 25.39 -12.69 -20.11
C GLY A 137 25.26 -11.52 -19.13
N THR A 138 24.14 -10.81 -19.23
CA THR A 138 23.79 -9.64 -18.42
C THR A 138 23.48 -10.02 -16.98
N ARG A 139 23.97 -9.23 -16.04
CA ARG A 139 23.89 -9.44 -14.60
C ARG A 139 23.69 -8.14 -13.86
N HIS A 140 23.21 -8.23 -12.61
CA HIS A 140 23.11 -7.08 -11.73
C HIS A 140 24.07 -7.25 -10.55
N ARG A 141 24.67 -6.13 -10.16
CA ARG A 141 25.54 -5.98 -9.00
C ARG A 141 24.87 -5.05 -8.00
N LEU A 142 24.74 -5.51 -6.76
CA LEU A 142 24.18 -4.69 -5.68
C LEU A 142 25.24 -3.78 -5.08
N PHE A 143 24.87 -2.51 -4.97
CA PHE A 143 25.68 -1.46 -4.36
C PHE A 143 25.02 -0.92 -3.10
N LYS A 144 25.88 -0.52 -2.17
CA LYS A 144 25.55 0.28 -1.02
C LYS A 144 26.37 1.56 -1.05
N GLN A 145 25.75 2.69 -0.71
CA GLN A 145 26.45 3.95 -0.49
C GLN A 145 25.93 4.59 0.79
N LYS A 146 26.86 5.13 1.58
CA LYS A 146 26.57 5.85 2.81
C LYS A 146 27.11 7.28 2.67
N ASP A 147 26.21 8.28 2.73
CA ASP A 147 26.55 9.69 2.66
C ASP A 147 26.28 10.36 4.00
N ILE A 148 27.09 11.34 4.38
CA ILE A 148 26.79 12.26 5.47
C ILE A 148 26.01 13.44 4.89
N LEU A 149 24.89 13.78 5.54
CA LEU A 149 24.07 14.92 5.19
C LEU A 149 24.44 16.11 6.09
N GLY A 150 24.59 17.27 5.48
CA GLY A 150 24.68 18.56 6.17
C GLY A 150 23.32 19.21 6.36
N LYS A 151 23.31 20.47 6.72
CA LYS A 151 22.13 21.31 6.86
C LYS A 151 21.29 21.26 5.57
N ASN A 152 19.97 21.13 5.68
CA ASN A 152 19.04 21.02 4.56
C ASN A 152 19.23 19.75 3.69
N ASN A 153 19.73 18.67 4.28
CA ASN A 153 19.97 17.38 3.59
C ASN A 153 20.95 17.46 2.40
N VAL A 154 21.81 18.47 2.36
CA VAL A 154 22.88 18.57 1.37
C VAL A 154 23.93 17.51 1.68
N VAL A 155 24.34 16.74 0.68
CA VAL A 155 25.40 15.73 0.83
C VAL A 155 26.73 16.44 1.05
N LEU A 156 27.37 16.17 2.19
CA LEU A 156 28.73 16.62 2.46
C LEU A 156 29.69 15.67 1.75
N LEU A 157 30.48 16.19 0.82
CA LEU A 157 31.54 15.46 0.14
C LEU A 157 32.65 15.15 1.15
N ASN A 158 32.58 14.00 1.77
CA ASN A 158 33.70 13.46 2.55
C ASN A 158 34.36 12.33 1.74
N PRO A 159 35.65 12.41 1.41
CA PRO A 159 36.33 11.41 0.58
C PRO A 159 36.40 10.01 1.22
N ILE A 160 36.10 9.88 2.51
CA ILE A 160 36.08 8.61 3.24
C ILE A 160 34.65 8.02 3.33
N ILE A 161 33.62 8.85 3.17
CA ILE A 161 32.21 8.48 3.29
C ILE A 161 31.54 8.91 1.99
N GLY A 162 30.92 8.01 1.32
CA GLY A 162 30.39 8.19 -0.05
C GLY A 162 30.97 7.19 -1.03
N VAL A 163 31.85 6.30 -0.53
CA VAL A 163 32.39 5.21 -1.34
C VAL A 163 31.24 4.25 -1.66
N LYS A 164 31.08 4.01 -2.94
CA LYS A 164 30.19 3.00 -3.48
C LYS A 164 30.79 1.61 -3.18
N GLU A 165 30.15 0.89 -2.29
CA GLU A 165 30.54 -0.46 -1.89
C GLU A 165 29.79 -1.51 -2.71
N VAL A 166 30.49 -2.51 -3.22
CA VAL A 166 29.87 -3.69 -3.84
C VAL A 166 29.44 -4.64 -2.73
N MET A 167 28.13 -4.88 -2.60
CA MET A 167 27.58 -5.82 -1.62
C MET A 167 27.51 -7.24 -2.13
N ALA A 168 27.13 -7.41 -3.38
CA ALA A 168 27.08 -8.71 -4.04
C ALA A 168 27.04 -8.59 -5.56
N ASP A 169 27.57 -9.63 -6.19
CA ASP A 169 27.37 -9.96 -7.60
C ASP A 169 26.21 -10.98 -7.75
N TYR A 170 25.77 -11.19 -8.97
CA TYR A 170 24.81 -12.24 -9.34
C TYR A 170 23.38 -12.03 -8.75
N ILE A 171 22.97 -10.78 -8.60
CA ILE A 171 21.59 -10.42 -8.29
C ILE A 171 20.71 -10.67 -9.52
N GLU A 172 19.64 -11.39 -9.35
CA GLU A 172 18.61 -11.60 -10.37
C GLU A 172 17.40 -10.72 -10.13
N ASP A 173 17.12 -10.40 -8.86
CA ASP A 173 16.02 -9.55 -8.45
C ASP A 173 16.21 -8.98 -7.04
N LEU A 174 15.79 -7.74 -6.84
CA LEU A 174 15.71 -7.08 -5.53
C LEU A 174 14.48 -6.19 -5.52
N GLN A 175 13.50 -6.54 -4.69
CA GLN A 175 12.25 -5.80 -4.57
C GLN A 175 12.02 -5.36 -3.13
N PHE A 176 11.58 -4.12 -2.98
CA PHE A 176 11.16 -3.54 -1.71
C PHE A 176 9.68 -3.18 -1.78
N VAL A 177 8.88 -3.74 -0.88
CA VAL A 177 7.46 -3.46 -0.82
C VAL A 177 7.13 -2.90 0.56
N ASN A 178 6.62 -1.69 0.61
CA ASN A 178 6.09 -1.15 1.85
C ASN A 178 4.72 -1.80 2.15
N ILE A 179 4.71 -2.81 3.03
CA ILE A 179 3.48 -3.54 3.39
C ILE A 179 2.55 -2.67 4.24
N ALA A 180 3.10 -1.76 5.03
CA ALA A 180 2.29 -0.87 5.86
C ALA A 180 1.64 0.27 5.06
N SER A 181 2.06 0.50 3.82
CA SER A 181 1.31 1.28 2.84
C SER A 181 0.16 0.49 2.19
N ASN A 182 -0.18 -0.69 2.72
CA ASN A 182 -1.43 -1.36 2.41
C ASN A 182 -2.60 -0.55 2.99
N THR A 183 -2.72 0.68 2.50
CA THR A 183 -3.96 1.40 2.60
C THR A 183 -4.98 0.52 1.91
N SER A 184 -5.91 0.04 2.71
CA SER A 184 -6.96 -0.82 2.21
C SER A 184 -8.15 0.07 1.85
N LEU A 185 -8.61 -0.07 0.62
CA LEU A 185 -9.88 0.49 0.20
C LEU A 185 -11.00 -0.44 0.70
N PHE A 186 -11.77 0.00 1.69
CA PHE A 186 -12.94 -0.72 2.15
C PHE A 186 -14.13 -0.42 1.25
N VAL A 187 -14.84 -1.46 0.84
CA VAL A 187 -15.91 -1.40 -0.14
C VAL A 187 -17.12 -2.14 0.38
N GLY A 188 -18.26 -1.47 0.36
CA GLY A 188 -19.54 -1.99 0.77
C GLY A 188 -20.55 -2.06 -0.38
N SER A 189 -21.36 -3.12 -0.37
CA SER A 189 -22.47 -3.32 -1.31
C SER A 189 -23.81 -3.12 -0.64
N GLN A 190 -24.76 -2.55 -1.37
CA GLN A 190 -26.17 -2.53 -0.95
C GLN A 190 -26.77 -3.95 -0.95
N VAL A 191 -26.29 -4.85 -1.80
CA VAL A 191 -26.77 -6.23 -1.89
C VAL A 191 -26.13 -7.09 -0.80
N ASN A 192 -26.95 -7.75 0.01
CA ASN A 192 -26.55 -8.71 1.04
C ASN A 192 -25.55 -8.20 2.09
N GLY A 193 -25.36 -6.88 2.21
CA GLY A 193 -24.49 -6.28 3.23
C GLY A 193 -23.02 -6.66 3.14
N ILE A 194 -22.53 -6.94 1.96
CA ILE A 194 -21.15 -7.39 1.76
C ILE A 194 -20.20 -6.24 2.00
N LEU A 195 -19.21 -6.47 2.86
CA LEU A 195 -18.08 -5.59 3.13
C LEU A 195 -16.78 -6.36 2.87
N ARG A 196 -15.89 -5.79 2.09
CA ARG A 196 -14.55 -6.32 1.84
C ARG A 196 -13.54 -5.19 1.75
N SER A 197 -12.28 -5.51 2.04
CA SER A 197 -11.18 -4.58 1.77
C SER A 197 -10.36 -5.05 0.57
N TYR A 198 -9.90 -4.11 -0.23
CA TYR A 198 -9.02 -4.32 -1.37
C TYR A 198 -7.63 -3.80 -1.03
N GLY A 199 -6.65 -4.70 -1.01
CA GLY A 199 -5.26 -4.36 -0.84
C GLY A 199 -4.68 -3.81 -2.14
N ARG A 200 -4.25 -2.55 -2.14
CA ARG A 200 -3.81 -1.86 -3.36
C ARG A 200 -2.50 -2.40 -3.92
N VAL A 201 -1.60 -2.83 -3.05
CA VAL A 201 -0.28 -3.36 -3.42
C VAL A 201 -0.40 -4.79 -3.93
N ASN A 202 -1.09 -5.65 -3.19
CA ASN A 202 -1.25 -7.06 -3.55
C ASN A 202 -2.38 -7.31 -4.56
N LYS A 203 -3.22 -6.28 -4.83
CA LYS A 203 -4.40 -6.36 -5.73
C LYS A 203 -5.37 -7.49 -5.36
N LEU A 204 -5.46 -7.83 -4.07
CA LEU A 204 -6.29 -8.90 -3.57
C LEU A 204 -7.43 -8.36 -2.70
N TRP A 205 -8.58 -9.05 -2.78
CA TRP A 205 -9.70 -8.83 -1.89
C TRP A 205 -9.53 -9.62 -0.60
N SER A 206 -9.90 -9.01 0.55
CA SER A 206 -10.00 -9.71 1.83
C SER A 206 -11.12 -10.75 1.84
N SER A 207 -11.20 -11.55 2.90
CA SER A 207 -12.42 -12.30 3.22
C SER A 207 -13.64 -11.40 3.24
N GLN A 208 -14.81 -11.97 2.94
CA GLN A 208 -16.07 -11.24 2.97
C GLN A 208 -16.60 -11.17 4.41
N GLU A 209 -16.97 -9.96 4.82
CA GLU A 209 -17.73 -9.69 6.03
C GLU A 209 -19.18 -9.34 5.68
N ILE A 210 -20.12 -9.63 6.58
CA ILE A 210 -21.54 -9.34 6.37
C ILE A 210 -22.01 -8.34 7.42
N PHE A 211 -22.41 -7.17 6.95
CA PHE A 211 -23.06 -6.17 7.77
C PHE A 211 -24.48 -6.62 8.15
N ARG A 212 -24.76 -6.63 9.46
CA ARG A 212 -26.03 -7.13 10.01
C ARG A 212 -26.66 -6.08 10.92
N ASN A 213 -28.01 -6.05 10.98
CA ASN A 213 -28.72 -5.25 11.95
C ASN A 213 -28.62 -5.87 13.37
N GLN A 214 -29.25 -5.22 14.35
CA GLN A 214 -29.26 -5.69 15.75
C GLN A 214 -29.98 -7.03 15.93
N PHE A 215 -30.82 -7.45 14.97
CA PHE A 215 -31.53 -8.71 14.98
C PHE A 215 -30.80 -9.82 14.22
N GLY A 216 -29.58 -9.56 13.74
CA GLY A 216 -28.75 -10.52 13.00
C GLY A 216 -29.05 -10.63 11.49
N ALA A 217 -30.04 -9.91 10.96
CA ALA A 217 -30.37 -9.94 9.53
C ALA A 217 -29.34 -9.14 8.71
N ALA A 218 -28.91 -9.69 7.58
CA ALA A 218 -28.02 -9.03 6.64
C ALA A 218 -28.68 -7.75 6.07
N MET A 219 -27.90 -6.67 5.97
CA MET A 219 -28.36 -5.36 5.52
C MET A 219 -27.40 -4.77 4.51
N GLY A 220 -27.92 -4.05 3.51
CA GLY A 220 -27.09 -3.29 2.58
C GLY A 220 -26.21 -2.26 3.25
N VAL A 221 -24.95 -2.21 2.86
CA VAL A 221 -24.00 -1.17 3.25
C VAL A 221 -24.23 0.04 2.35
N LEU A 222 -24.59 1.18 2.92
CA LEU A 222 -24.86 2.41 2.18
C LEU A 222 -23.82 3.51 2.42
N ALA A 223 -23.19 3.50 3.59
CA ALA A 223 -22.17 4.49 3.93
C ALA A 223 -21.04 3.85 4.77
N LEU A 224 -19.83 4.32 4.53
CA LEU A 224 -18.61 3.95 5.22
C LEU A 224 -17.78 5.19 5.55
N THR A 225 -17.21 5.23 6.74
CA THR A 225 -16.18 6.22 7.09
C THR A 225 -15.27 5.68 8.18
N PHE A 226 -14.02 6.15 8.22
CA PHE A 226 -13.12 5.87 9.34
C PHE A 226 -13.20 6.94 10.39
N GLY A 227 -13.19 6.53 11.65
CA GLY A 227 -12.97 7.41 12.79
C GLY A 227 -11.49 7.77 12.96
N SER A 228 -11.24 8.71 13.86
CA SER A 228 -9.87 9.13 14.21
C SER A 228 -9.06 8.04 14.92
N ASP A 229 -9.71 7.00 15.43
CA ASP A 229 -9.16 5.82 16.10
C ASP A 229 -8.96 4.61 15.17
N ASP A 230 -9.06 4.79 13.85
CA ASP A 230 -9.03 3.73 12.84
C ASP A 230 -10.21 2.74 12.88
N THR A 231 -11.23 3.01 13.67
CA THR A 231 -12.49 2.25 13.66
C THR A 231 -13.28 2.55 12.39
N LEU A 232 -13.74 1.52 11.69
CA LEU A 232 -14.61 1.69 10.53
C LEU A 232 -16.08 1.76 10.97
N TYR A 233 -16.74 2.88 10.68
CA TYR A 233 -18.18 3.03 10.87
C TYR A 233 -18.91 2.61 9.61
N VAL A 234 -19.91 1.74 9.77
CA VAL A 234 -20.68 1.12 8.69
C VAL A 234 -22.15 1.34 8.93
N ALA A 235 -22.85 1.83 7.91
CA ALA A 235 -24.27 2.15 8.02
C ALA A 235 -25.10 1.64 6.85
N GLY A 236 -26.41 1.45 7.10
CA GLY A 236 -27.32 0.91 6.11
C GLY A 236 -28.76 1.42 6.21
N TYR A 237 -29.60 0.94 5.29
CA TYR A 237 -30.95 1.46 5.09
C TYR A 237 -31.93 1.05 6.16
N ASN A 238 -32.07 -0.26 6.41
CA ASN A 238 -33.11 -0.78 7.28
C ASN A 238 -32.82 -0.44 8.74
N TYR A 239 -33.82 0.08 9.44
CA TYR A 239 -33.75 0.49 10.85
C TYR A 239 -32.69 1.55 11.17
N GLY A 240 -32.07 2.20 10.15
CA GLY A 240 -31.04 3.21 10.38
C GLY A 240 -29.87 2.72 11.22
N THR A 241 -29.47 1.49 11.03
CA THR A 241 -28.45 0.85 11.85
C THR A 241 -27.06 1.40 11.53
N LEU A 242 -26.35 1.80 12.60
CA LEU A 242 -24.94 2.15 12.59
C LEU A 242 -24.16 1.16 13.46
N ARG A 243 -23.09 0.61 12.91
CA ARG A 243 -22.16 -0.24 13.65
C ARG A 243 -20.73 0.23 13.44
N SER A 244 -19.88 -0.07 14.40
CA SER A 244 -18.45 0.03 14.28
C SER A 244 -17.83 -1.34 13.97
N TYR A 245 -16.76 -1.34 13.22
CA TYR A 245 -16.01 -2.53 12.84
C TYR A 245 -14.52 -2.30 13.08
N ASP A 246 -13.95 -3.09 13.99
CA ASP A 246 -12.50 -3.12 14.19
C ASP A 246 -11.86 -3.95 13.07
N THR A 247 -11.11 -3.29 12.22
CA THR A 247 -10.49 -3.90 11.04
C THR A 247 -9.36 -4.89 11.36
N VAL A 248 -8.85 -4.87 12.58
CA VAL A 248 -7.77 -5.75 13.06
C VAL A 248 -8.34 -7.00 13.72
N SER A 249 -9.16 -6.81 14.76
CA SER A 249 -9.79 -7.91 15.49
C SER A 249 -11.00 -8.52 14.78
N LYS A 250 -11.50 -7.88 13.70
CA LYS A 250 -12.68 -8.24 12.92
C LYS A 250 -13.97 -8.33 13.75
N LYS A 251 -14.04 -7.54 14.81
CA LYS A 251 -15.22 -7.48 15.68
C LYS A 251 -16.16 -6.37 15.28
N TRP A 252 -17.44 -6.65 15.41
CA TRP A 252 -18.55 -5.72 15.17
C TRP A 252 -19.19 -5.31 16.47
N ASP A 253 -19.35 -3.99 16.68
CA ASP A 253 -20.10 -3.43 17.79
C ASP A 253 -21.31 -2.63 17.29
N PHE A 254 -22.41 -2.66 18.04
CA PHE A 254 -23.59 -1.87 17.76
C PHE A 254 -23.43 -0.45 18.33
N VAL A 255 -23.52 0.55 17.47
CA VAL A 255 -23.37 1.97 17.86
C VAL A 255 -24.73 2.61 18.12
N GLY A 256 -25.72 2.34 17.27
CA GLY A 256 -27.05 2.92 17.43
C GLY A 256 -27.86 2.96 16.13
N GLN A 257 -28.88 3.81 16.14
CA GLN A 257 -29.81 3.94 15.03
C GLN A 257 -30.20 5.39 14.81
N LEU A 258 -30.22 5.80 13.54
CA LEU A 258 -30.74 7.12 13.17
C LEU A 258 -32.27 7.15 13.36
N LYS A 259 -32.73 8.08 14.15
CA LYS A 259 -34.18 8.31 14.39
C LYS A 259 -34.54 9.75 14.05
N LYS A 260 -35.77 9.93 13.62
CA LYS A 260 -36.42 11.23 13.52
C LYS A 260 -37.87 11.12 13.94
N TYR A 261 -38.30 11.97 14.84
CA TYR A 261 -39.66 11.93 15.43
C TYR A 261 -40.05 10.53 15.92
N GLY A 262 -39.13 9.84 16.59
CA GLY A 262 -39.32 8.47 17.10
C GLY A 262 -39.26 7.34 16.06
N SER A 263 -39.23 7.63 14.76
CA SER A 263 -39.20 6.64 13.69
C SER A 263 -37.77 6.41 13.19
N TYR A 264 -37.43 5.16 12.92
CA TYR A 264 -36.13 4.80 12.32
C TYR A 264 -36.01 5.32 10.88
N ARG A 265 -34.82 5.84 10.54
CA ARG A 265 -34.49 6.35 9.20
C ARG A 265 -33.24 5.65 8.70
N GLY A 266 -33.21 5.26 7.43
CA GLY A 266 -31.99 4.74 6.81
C GLY A 266 -30.83 5.72 6.93
N ILE A 267 -29.62 5.22 6.94
CA ILE A 267 -28.40 6.05 6.91
C ILE A 267 -27.80 5.95 5.51
N PHE A 268 -27.68 7.09 4.83
CA PHE A 268 -27.17 7.18 3.46
C PHE A 268 -25.75 7.76 3.40
N ALA A 269 -25.39 8.57 4.39
CA ALA A 269 -24.12 9.28 4.40
C ALA A 269 -23.52 9.34 5.80
N LEU A 270 -22.21 9.21 5.86
CA LEU A 270 -21.39 9.35 7.05
C LEU A 270 -20.20 10.27 6.75
N ALA A 271 -19.85 11.14 7.69
CA ALA A 271 -18.61 11.90 7.67
C ALA A 271 -18.06 12.04 9.09
N PHE A 272 -16.79 11.74 9.29
CA PHE A 272 -16.12 11.93 10.57
C PHE A 272 -15.41 13.28 10.57
N GLY A 273 -15.70 14.11 11.57
CA GLY A 273 -15.13 15.44 11.71
C GLY A 273 -13.77 15.43 12.41
N SER A 274 -12.97 16.46 12.17
CA SER A 274 -11.74 16.72 12.96
C SER A 274 -12.04 17.09 14.41
N ASP A 275 -13.30 17.40 14.73
CA ASP A 275 -13.83 17.61 16.07
C ASP A 275 -14.09 16.30 16.83
N GLY A 276 -13.83 15.15 16.22
CA GLY A 276 -14.06 13.83 16.79
C GLY A 276 -15.52 13.34 16.71
N ILE A 277 -16.40 14.08 16.05
CA ILE A 277 -17.83 13.78 15.94
C ILE A 277 -18.14 13.09 14.61
N LEU A 278 -18.99 12.08 14.65
CA LEU A 278 -19.53 11.41 13.46
C LEU A 278 -20.85 12.06 13.04
N TYR A 279 -20.89 12.61 11.84
CA TYR A 279 -22.11 13.18 11.24
C TYR A 279 -22.83 12.14 10.41
N VAL A 280 -24.13 12.02 10.60
CA VAL A 280 -24.97 10.94 10.09
C VAL A 280 -26.17 11.53 9.35
N GLY A 281 -26.25 11.28 8.03
CA GLY A 281 -27.30 11.74 7.14
C GLY A 281 -28.17 10.62 6.59
N GLY A 282 -29.45 10.90 6.40
CA GLY A 282 -30.41 9.96 5.84
C GLY A 282 -31.68 10.62 5.32
N PRO A 283 -32.75 9.84 5.05
CA PRO A 283 -34.03 10.36 4.55
C PRO A 283 -34.66 11.36 5.50
N LYS A 284 -34.58 12.64 5.15
CA LYS A 284 -35.11 13.76 5.95
C LYS A 284 -34.62 13.78 7.41
N ALA A 285 -33.45 13.23 7.67
CA ALA A 285 -32.87 13.09 8.99
C ALA A 285 -31.39 13.46 8.97
N PHE A 286 -30.96 14.19 10.01
CA PHE A 286 -29.57 14.57 10.22
C PHE A 286 -29.27 14.53 11.71
N SER A 287 -28.18 13.86 12.08
CA SER A 287 -27.75 13.74 13.48
C SER A 287 -26.23 13.71 13.57
N SER A 288 -25.73 13.95 14.76
CA SER A 288 -24.34 13.70 15.12
C SER A 288 -24.26 12.65 16.21
N TYR A 289 -23.17 11.91 16.21
CA TYR A 289 -22.83 10.91 17.22
C TYR A 289 -21.43 11.19 17.77
N ASP A 290 -21.34 11.31 19.09
CA ASP A 290 -20.06 11.39 19.80
C ASP A 290 -19.60 9.97 20.18
N PRO A 291 -18.53 9.45 19.60
CA PRO A 291 -18.04 8.11 19.92
C PRO A 291 -17.49 7.97 21.34
N ILE A 292 -16.96 9.04 21.92
CA ILE A 292 -16.40 9.05 23.28
C ILE A 292 -17.53 9.08 24.30
N GLY A 293 -18.43 10.07 24.18
CA GLY A 293 -19.59 10.22 25.07
C GLY A 293 -20.73 9.24 24.78
N LYS A 294 -20.68 8.52 23.67
CA LYS A 294 -21.73 7.60 23.18
C LYS A 294 -23.11 8.27 23.09
N THR A 295 -23.13 9.52 22.72
CA THR A 295 -24.36 10.34 22.69
C THR A 295 -24.76 10.73 21.27
N TRP A 296 -26.08 10.73 21.02
CA TRP A 296 -26.67 11.16 19.77
C TRP A 296 -27.33 12.52 19.95
N VAL A 297 -27.12 13.41 18.96
CA VAL A 297 -27.76 14.73 18.92
C VAL A 297 -28.46 14.87 17.57
N GLU A 298 -29.78 15.14 17.58
CA GLU A 298 -30.54 15.49 16.38
C GLU A 298 -30.15 16.90 15.93
N LEU A 299 -29.82 17.04 14.64
CA LEU A 299 -29.43 18.30 14.03
C LEU A 299 -30.53 18.80 13.10
N GLU A 300 -30.46 20.10 12.74
CA GLU A 300 -31.38 20.67 11.80
C GLU A 300 -31.30 19.97 10.44
N THR A 301 -32.47 19.53 9.94
CA THR A 301 -32.56 18.80 8.67
C THR A 301 -32.28 19.73 7.49
N PHE A 302 -31.66 19.20 6.45
CA PHE A 302 -31.47 19.93 5.22
C PHE A 302 -32.82 20.24 4.55
N ARG A 303 -33.03 21.53 4.22
CA ARG A 303 -34.27 22.01 3.61
C ARG A 303 -33.98 22.72 2.30
N THR A 304 -34.74 22.38 1.26
CA THR A 304 -34.86 23.17 0.04
C THR A 304 -36.20 23.90 0.06
N ASP A 305 -36.18 25.20 -0.14
CA ASP A 305 -37.30 26.14 -0.14
C ASP A 305 -38.38 25.92 0.94
N ARG A 306 -39.02 24.80 1.06
CA ARG A 306 -40.01 24.49 2.09
C ARG A 306 -40.09 23.00 2.45
N ARG A 307 -39.29 22.16 1.84
CA ARG A 307 -39.35 20.70 2.01
C ARG A 307 -38.05 20.14 2.60
N GLU A 308 -38.19 19.26 3.56
CA GLU A 308 -37.06 18.46 4.02
C GLU A 308 -36.64 17.47 2.93
N VAL A 309 -35.35 17.39 2.66
CA VAL A 309 -34.78 16.51 1.66
C VAL A 309 -33.85 15.49 2.28
N ASN A 310 -33.55 14.46 1.54
CA ASN A 310 -32.60 13.44 1.98
C ASN A 310 -31.17 13.98 1.95
N ILE A 311 -30.36 13.51 2.88
CA ILE A 311 -28.92 13.71 2.87
C ILE A 311 -28.28 12.43 2.33
N ASP A 312 -27.76 12.51 1.11
CA ASP A 312 -27.20 11.37 0.38
C ASP A 312 -25.67 11.32 0.41
N ALA A 313 -25.03 12.46 0.68
CA ALA A 313 -23.58 12.56 0.77
C ALA A 313 -23.13 13.59 1.80
N LEU A 314 -22.06 13.26 2.52
CA LEU A 314 -21.42 14.13 3.53
C LEU A 314 -19.91 14.09 3.35
N ALA A 315 -19.25 15.25 3.50
CA ALA A 315 -17.80 15.34 3.58
C ALA A 315 -17.39 16.47 4.54
N TYR A 316 -16.50 16.19 5.48
CA TYR A 316 -16.02 17.17 6.45
C TYR A 316 -14.70 17.78 5.95
N ALA A 317 -14.63 19.10 5.93
CA ALA A 317 -13.47 19.85 5.47
C ALA A 317 -12.53 20.24 6.62
N SER A 318 -11.26 20.46 6.29
CA SER A 318 -10.24 20.91 7.26
C SER A 318 -10.53 22.29 7.89
N ASN A 319 -11.40 23.09 7.25
CA ASN A 319 -11.86 24.39 7.78
C ASN A 319 -13.03 24.28 8.76
N GLY A 320 -13.41 23.06 9.18
CA GLY A 320 -14.49 22.82 10.13
C GLY A 320 -15.91 22.85 9.55
N LEU A 321 -16.06 22.98 8.24
CA LEU A 321 -17.37 22.94 7.58
C LEU A 321 -17.68 21.54 7.07
N LEU A 322 -18.94 21.15 7.19
CA LEU A 322 -19.48 19.93 6.59
C LEU A 322 -20.15 20.27 5.25
N TYR A 323 -19.81 19.55 4.20
CA TYR A 323 -20.46 19.64 2.90
C TYR A 323 -21.56 18.59 2.81
N VAL A 324 -22.76 19.02 2.45
CA VAL A 324 -23.98 18.21 2.46
C VAL A 324 -24.55 18.14 1.06
N GLY A 325 -24.63 16.93 0.51
CA GLY A 325 -25.15 16.63 -0.82
C GLY A 325 -26.49 15.90 -0.79
N THR A 326 -27.33 16.14 -1.79
CA THR A 326 -28.65 15.49 -1.98
C THR A 326 -28.79 14.97 -3.40
N ALA A 327 -29.27 13.74 -3.55
CA ALA A 327 -29.43 13.08 -4.84
C ALA A 327 -30.85 13.28 -5.45
N TRP A 328 -31.86 13.49 -4.64
CA TRP A 328 -33.28 13.46 -5.04
C TRP A 328 -34.00 14.79 -4.76
N SER A 329 -33.44 15.89 -5.20
CA SER A 329 -34.13 17.18 -5.10
C SER A 329 -34.55 17.61 -6.50
N ALA A 330 -35.85 17.91 -6.66
CA ALA A 330 -36.39 18.50 -7.90
C ALA A 330 -35.86 19.94 -8.11
N ASP A 331 -35.32 20.53 -7.05
CA ASP A 331 -34.82 21.89 -7.02
C ASP A 331 -33.32 21.92 -7.35
N SER A 332 -32.87 23.03 -7.92
CA SER A 332 -31.54 23.25 -8.52
C SER A 332 -30.37 23.22 -7.52
N PHE A 333 -30.54 22.75 -6.26
CA PHE A 333 -29.59 23.02 -5.19
C PHE A 333 -29.20 21.75 -4.43
N ASN A 334 -28.26 21.03 -4.99
CA ASN A 334 -27.90 19.71 -4.49
C ASN A 334 -26.70 19.71 -3.53
N LEU A 335 -26.04 20.86 -3.28
CA LEU A 335 -24.87 20.96 -2.41
C LEU A 335 -24.92 22.24 -1.56
N ARG A 336 -24.69 22.10 -0.24
CA ARG A 336 -24.55 23.19 0.74
C ARG A 336 -23.46 22.90 1.74
N THR A 337 -23.00 23.93 2.44
CA THR A 337 -22.21 23.79 3.65
C THR A 337 -23.11 23.80 4.90
N TYR A 338 -22.67 23.12 5.94
CA TYR A 338 -23.23 23.16 7.27
C TYR A 338 -22.10 23.47 8.26
N ASN A 339 -22.31 24.45 9.14
CA ASN A 339 -21.35 24.77 10.20
C ASN A 339 -21.79 24.08 11.50
N PRO A 340 -21.03 23.08 11.98
CA PRO A 340 -21.39 22.32 13.19
C PRO A 340 -21.41 23.17 14.46
N VAL A 341 -20.55 24.18 14.54
CA VAL A 341 -20.45 25.05 15.72
C VAL A 341 -21.68 25.97 15.84
N SER A 342 -22.02 26.68 14.76
CA SER A 342 -23.19 27.55 14.73
C SER A 342 -24.52 26.82 14.50
N ARG A 343 -24.45 25.54 14.12
CA ARG A 343 -25.59 24.68 13.73
C ARG A 343 -26.44 25.27 12.60
N LYS A 344 -25.82 26.01 11.68
CA LYS A 344 -26.51 26.68 10.58
C LYS A 344 -26.00 26.20 9.23
N TYR A 345 -26.91 26.10 8.26
CA TYR A 345 -26.55 25.92 6.88
C TYR A 345 -26.00 27.21 6.27
N GLY A 346 -24.91 27.10 5.53
CA GLY A 346 -24.35 28.18 4.72
C GLY A 346 -25.16 28.45 3.45
N SER A 347 -24.69 29.42 2.67
CA SER A 347 -25.27 29.72 1.37
C SER A 347 -25.25 28.50 0.46
N ARG A 348 -26.18 28.48 -0.46
CA ARG A 348 -26.23 27.48 -1.54
C ARG A 348 -24.93 27.58 -2.34
N MET A 349 -24.28 26.45 -2.54
CA MET A 349 -23.11 26.39 -3.43
C MET A 349 -23.62 26.25 -4.87
N ALA A 350 -24.30 27.32 -5.31
CA ALA A 350 -24.97 27.30 -6.58
C ALA A 350 -24.05 27.84 -7.67
N ASP A 351 -23.59 26.95 -8.49
CA ASP A 351 -23.66 27.24 -9.92
C ASP A 351 -24.82 26.40 -10.45
N SER A 352 -25.89 27.04 -10.91
CA SER A 352 -27.12 26.40 -11.40
C SER A 352 -26.91 25.47 -12.61
N HIS A 353 -25.64 25.33 -13.03
CA HIS A 353 -25.22 24.55 -14.18
C HIS A 353 -24.34 23.34 -13.81
N MET A 354 -24.19 23.05 -12.52
CA MET A 354 -23.16 22.16 -12.02
C MET A 354 -23.24 20.73 -12.54
N PHE A 355 -24.39 20.12 -12.42
CA PHE A 355 -24.64 18.79 -12.93
C PHE A 355 -25.98 18.77 -13.66
N LYS A 356 -25.93 18.59 -14.97
CA LYS A 356 -27.12 18.43 -15.79
C LYS A 356 -27.06 17.16 -16.63
N TYR A 357 -28.16 16.48 -16.76
CA TYR A 357 -28.34 15.49 -17.81
C TYR A 357 -28.29 16.15 -19.20
N LYS A 358 -28.07 15.36 -20.25
CA LYS A 358 -28.12 15.85 -21.64
C LYS A 358 -29.42 16.57 -21.97
N ASN A 359 -30.53 16.26 -21.28
CA ASN A 359 -31.83 16.90 -21.43
C ASN A 359 -31.99 18.20 -20.60
N GLY A 360 -30.91 18.72 -20.00
CA GLY A 360 -30.92 19.97 -19.24
C GLY A 360 -31.46 19.85 -17.81
N ARG A 361 -31.95 18.67 -17.37
CA ARG A 361 -32.42 18.47 -15.98
C ARG A 361 -31.26 18.43 -15.02
N ASN A 362 -31.47 18.99 -13.82
CA ASN A 362 -30.46 18.94 -12.74
C ASN A 362 -30.24 17.50 -12.26
N VAL A 363 -29.01 17.19 -11.91
CA VAL A 363 -28.59 15.89 -11.41
C VAL A 363 -28.20 16.03 -9.95
N GLY A 364 -28.60 15.06 -9.13
CA GLY A 364 -28.27 15.03 -7.71
C GLY A 364 -26.83 14.67 -7.40
N VAL A 365 -26.35 15.18 -6.28
CA VAL A 365 -25.06 14.81 -5.68
C VAL A 365 -25.23 13.50 -4.92
N ARG A 366 -24.43 12.51 -5.29
CA ARG A 366 -24.52 11.15 -4.75
C ARG A 366 -23.35 10.78 -3.83
N SER A 367 -22.19 11.37 -4.07
CA SER A 367 -20.98 11.10 -3.29
C SER A 367 -20.11 12.36 -3.16
N LEU A 368 -19.44 12.48 -2.02
CA LEU A 368 -18.52 13.57 -1.68
C LEU A 368 -17.27 12.99 -1.03
N THR A 369 -16.11 13.51 -1.40
CA THR A 369 -14.86 13.19 -0.72
C THR A 369 -13.86 14.34 -0.83
N PHE A 370 -13.08 14.56 0.23
CA PHE A 370 -11.91 15.43 0.16
C PHE A 370 -10.67 14.63 -0.21
N CYS A 371 -9.88 15.17 -1.13
CA CYS A 371 -8.55 14.66 -1.43
C CYS A 371 -7.48 15.43 -0.64
N PRO A 372 -6.29 14.85 -0.44
CA PRO A 372 -5.12 15.59 0.01
C PRO A 372 -4.90 16.82 -0.87
N GLY A 373 -4.61 17.98 -0.24
CA GLY A 373 -4.59 19.26 -0.96
C GLY A 373 -5.87 20.08 -0.82
N GLY A 374 -6.92 19.50 -0.17
CA GLY A 374 -8.13 20.24 0.25
C GLY A 374 -9.18 20.45 -0.83
N LEU A 375 -9.05 19.82 -2.00
CA LEU A 375 -10.10 19.82 -3.02
C LEU A 375 -11.22 18.86 -2.67
N LEU A 376 -12.47 19.33 -2.78
CA LEU A 376 -13.67 18.51 -2.66
C LEU A 376 -14.02 17.91 -4.04
N TYR A 377 -14.12 16.60 -4.12
CA TYR A 377 -14.65 15.92 -5.30
C TYR A 377 -16.10 15.53 -5.09
N VAL A 378 -16.91 15.87 -6.08
CA VAL A 378 -18.37 15.73 -6.06
C VAL A 378 -18.77 14.77 -7.19
N GLY A 379 -19.39 13.65 -6.82
CA GLY A 379 -19.90 12.66 -7.76
C GLY A 379 -21.42 12.73 -7.91
N SER A 380 -21.91 12.52 -9.13
CA SER A 380 -23.31 12.67 -9.48
C SER A 380 -23.97 11.39 -9.98
N LEU A 381 -25.30 11.38 -10.00
CA LEU A 381 -26.09 10.30 -10.62
C LEU A 381 -25.91 10.20 -12.15
N SER A 382 -25.43 11.25 -12.80
CA SER A 382 -25.18 11.25 -14.25
C SER A 382 -23.80 10.75 -14.66
N GLY A 383 -22.99 10.29 -13.70
CA GLY A 383 -21.62 9.85 -13.98
C GLY A 383 -20.59 10.98 -14.07
N LEU A 384 -20.97 12.20 -13.74
CA LEU A 384 -20.06 13.33 -13.72
C LEU A 384 -19.38 13.44 -12.35
N ILE A 385 -18.08 13.72 -12.37
CA ILE A 385 -17.27 14.07 -11.22
C ILE A 385 -16.70 15.48 -11.47
N ARG A 386 -16.77 16.34 -10.47
CA ARG A 386 -16.11 17.66 -10.51
C ARG A 386 -15.38 17.94 -9.21
N SER A 387 -14.25 18.62 -9.31
CA SER A 387 -13.55 19.16 -8.15
C SER A 387 -14.07 20.55 -7.80
N PHE A 388 -14.03 20.90 -6.53
CA PHE A 388 -14.33 22.22 -5.99
C PHE A 388 -13.23 22.64 -5.04
N ASN A 389 -12.69 23.83 -5.20
CA ASN A 389 -11.74 24.41 -4.26
C ASN A 389 -12.48 25.27 -3.22
N PRO A 390 -12.51 24.85 -1.94
CA PRO A 390 -13.24 25.57 -0.90
C PRO A 390 -12.68 26.97 -0.58
N VAL A 391 -11.40 27.19 -0.87
CA VAL A 391 -10.71 28.46 -0.58
C VAL A 391 -10.98 29.48 -1.68
N THR A 392 -10.71 29.10 -2.93
CA THR A 392 -10.91 29.99 -4.10
C THR A 392 -12.35 30.01 -4.60
N LYS A 393 -13.19 29.07 -4.15
CA LYS A 393 -14.58 28.85 -4.59
C LYS A 393 -14.73 28.57 -6.10
N VAL A 394 -13.68 28.02 -6.72
CA VAL A 394 -13.62 27.69 -8.15
C VAL A 394 -13.92 26.20 -8.35
N TRP A 395 -14.72 25.92 -9.39
CA TRP A 395 -15.00 24.58 -9.86
C TRP A 395 -14.01 24.16 -10.95
N GLY A 396 -13.52 22.92 -10.87
CA GLY A 396 -12.72 22.31 -11.91
C GLY A 396 -13.53 21.74 -13.05
N ASP A 397 -12.86 21.11 -14.00
CA ASP A 397 -13.47 20.51 -15.18
C ASP A 397 -14.29 19.26 -14.87
N ASN A 398 -15.13 18.86 -15.81
CA ASN A 398 -15.94 17.65 -15.73
C ASN A 398 -15.09 16.42 -16.07
N VAL A 399 -15.07 15.45 -15.18
CA VAL A 399 -14.54 14.11 -15.43
C VAL A 399 -15.71 13.14 -15.54
N ILE A 400 -15.76 12.37 -16.64
CA ILE A 400 -16.85 11.41 -16.87
C ILE A 400 -16.41 10.04 -16.35
N PHE A 401 -17.20 9.46 -15.46
CA PHE A 401 -17.00 8.10 -14.96
C PHE A 401 -17.62 7.09 -15.93
N THR A 402 -16.76 6.25 -16.48
CA THR A 402 -17.16 5.18 -17.41
C THR A 402 -16.55 3.86 -16.98
N ASN A 403 -17.21 2.74 -17.36
CA ASN A 403 -16.53 1.45 -17.31
C ASN A 403 -15.47 1.34 -18.44
N LYS A 404 -14.75 0.22 -18.47
CA LYS A 404 -13.72 -0.06 -19.49
C LYS A 404 -14.25 -0.05 -20.95
N ASN A 405 -15.55 -0.22 -21.12
CA ASN A 405 -16.22 -0.23 -22.45
C ASN A 405 -16.81 1.13 -22.82
N GLY A 406 -16.58 2.18 -22.01
CA GLY A 406 -17.08 3.53 -22.27
C GLY A 406 -18.53 3.80 -21.82
N TYR A 407 -19.19 2.87 -21.14
CA TYR A 407 -20.54 3.13 -20.60
C TYR A 407 -20.47 4.02 -19.36
N VAL A 408 -21.24 5.11 -19.40
CA VAL A 408 -21.37 6.05 -18.28
C VAL A 408 -22.30 5.48 -17.21
N ALA A 409 -21.89 5.56 -15.97
CA ALA A 409 -22.73 5.15 -14.82
C ALA A 409 -22.69 6.17 -13.70
N SER A 410 -23.65 6.06 -12.77
CA SER A 410 -23.69 6.89 -11.55
C SER A 410 -22.39 6.75 -10.74
N VAL A 411 -21.99 7.85 -10.11
CA VAL A 411 -20.88 7.85 -9.14
C VAL A 411 -21.48 7.69 -7.76
N ASP A 412 -21.70 6.44 -7.36
CA ASP A 412 -22.39 6.13 -6.10
C ASP A 412 -21.49 6.29 -4.88
N SER A 413 -20.19 6.16 -5.08
CA SER A 413 -19.21 6.35 -4.02
C SER A 413 -17.90 6.93 -4.55
N LEU A 414 -17.28 7.79 -3.75
CA LEU A 414 -15.95 8.35 -3.95
C LEU A 414 -15.10 8.12 -2.71
N ALA A 415 -13.85 7.79 -2.92
CA ALA A 415 -12.83 7.76 -1.88
C ALA A 415 -11.50 8.25 -2.46
N CYS A 416 -10.72 8.98 -1.68
CA CYS A 416 -9.48 9.58 -2.17
C CYS A 416 -8.30 9.24 -1.27
N GLU A 417 -7.17 8.96 -1.90
CA GLU A 417 -5.92 8.75 -1.20
C GLU A 417 -4.75 9.20 -2.06
N ASN A 418 -3.89 10.03 -1.47
CA ASN A 418 -2.80 10.67 -2.20
C ASN A 418 -3.32 11.29 -3.51
N ASP A 419 -2.72 10.93 -4.63
CA ASP A 419 -3.07 11.40 -5.98
C ASP A 419 -4.09 10.50 -6.70
N VAL A 420 -4.80 9.62 -6.00
CA VAL A 420 -5.75 8.70 -6.62
C VAL A 420 -7.14 8.85 -6.05
N LEU A 421 -8.08 9.20 -6.93
CA LEU A 421 -9.51 9.22 -6.66
C LEU A 421 -10.14 7.90 -7.13
N TYR A 422 -10.76 7.17 -6.21
CA TYR A 422 -11.52 5.96 -6.51
C TYR A 422 -12.98 6.32 -6.72
N ALA A 423 -13.53 5.96 -7.86
CA ALA A 423 -14.94 6.08 -8.16
C ALA A 423 -15.59 4.71 -8.27
N GLY A 424 -16.71 4.50 -7.60
CA GLY A 424 -17.46 3.25 -7.58
C GLY A 424 -18.91 3.45 -8.00
N SER A 425 -19.46 2.44 -8.67
CA SER A 425 -20.85 2.40 -9.11
C SER A 425 -21.54 1.11 -8.71
N GLU A 426 -22.79 1.25 -8.30
CA GLU A 426 -23.66 0.11 -8.05
C GLU A 426 -24.01 -0.60 -9.39
N GLY A 427 -24.25 0.16 -10.45
CA GLY A 427 -24.64 -0.38 -11.75
C GLY A 427 -23.52 -1.00 -12.57
N LEU A 428 -22.23 -0.67 -12.29
CA LEU A 428 -21.08 -1.22 -13.02
C LEU A 428 -20.39 -2.37 -12.29
N GLU A 429 -20.74 -2.64 -11.03
CA GLU A 429 -20.12 -3.67 -10.19
C GLU A 429 -18.58 -3.49 -10.09
N ALA A 430 -18.10 -2.26 -10.25
CA ALA A 430 -16.70 -1.95 -10.40
C ALA A 430 -16.28 -0.63 -9.76
N ILE A 431 -15.00 -0.57 -9.49
CA ILE A 431 -14.28 0.62 -9.03
C ILE A 431 -13.24 0.97 -10.08
N ARG A 432 -13.09 2.25 -10.37
CA ARG A 432 -11.97 2.71 -11.20
C ARG A 432 -11.16 3.76 -10.45
N PRO A 433 -9.83 3.61 -10.41
CA PRO A 433 -8.94 4.66 -9.93
C PRO A 433 -8.75 5.73 -11.01
N PHE A 434 -8.81 6.98 -10.63
CA PHE A 434 -8.47 8.13 -11.45
C PHE A 434 -7.24 8.82 -10.86
N ASN A 435 -6.17 8.92 -11.62
CA ASN A 435 -4.97 9.60 -11.19
C ASN A 435 -5.12 11.11 -11.39
N LEU A 436 -5.04 11.87 -10.30
CA LEU A 436 -5.31 13.31 -10.27
C LEU A 436 -4.21 14.14 -10.94
N SER A 437 -2.97 13.65 -10.92
CA SER A 437 -1.83 14.36 -11.52
C SER A 437 -1.74 14.15 -13.04
N THR A 438 -2.14 12.98 -13.53
CA THR A 438 -2.08 12.64 -14.96
C THR A 438 -3.42 12.74 -15.65
N GLU A 439 -4.51 12.93 -14.89
CA GLU A 439 -5.91 13.00 -15.35
C GLU A 439 -6.35 11.78 -16.18
N LYS A 440 -5.84 10.60 -15.79
CA LYS A 440 -6.14 9.34 -16.50
C LYS A 440 -6.83 8.32 -15.61
N TRP A 441 -7.80 7.61 -16.19
CA TRP A 441 -8.41 6.45 -15.58
C TRP A 441 -7.46 5.25 -15.63
N GLY A 442 -7.32 4.56 -14.50
CA GLY A 442 -6.63 3.29 -14.41
C GLY A 442 -7.54 2.10 -14.73
N ASP A 443 -6.99 0.90 -14.50
CA ASP A 443 -7.70 -0.35 -14.73
C ASP A 443 -8.89 -0.53 -13.79
N GLU A 444 -9.93 -1.18 -14.31
CA GLU A 444 -11.14 -1.50 -13.56
C GLU A 444 -10.89 -2.59 -12.52
N ILE A 445 -11.30 -2.32 -11.28
CA ILE A 445 -11.26 -3.25 -10.16
C ILE A 445 -12.67 -3.82 -9.96
N LYS A 446 -12.89 -5.06 -10.34
CA LYS A 446 -14.18 -5.71 -10.14
C LYS A 446 -14.42 -5.99 -8.66
N PHE A 447 -15.57 -5.56 -8.14
CA PHE A 447 -16.00 -5.92 -6.80
C PHE A 447 -16.83 -7.19 -6.88
N THR A 448 -16.40 -8.24 -6.17
CA THR A 448 -17.02 -9.57 -6.25
C THR A 448 -17.39 -10.12 -4.87
N ASN A 449 -18.43 -10.95 -4.82
CA ASN A 449 -18.73 -11.77 -3.66
C ASN A 449 -17.73 -12.94 -3.55
N TYR A 450 -17.90 -13.79 -2.53
CA TYR A 450 -17.05 -14.97 -2.31
C TYR A 450 -17.14 -16.03 -3.42
N ARG A 451 -18.18 -15.98 -4.26
CA ARG A 451 -18.37 -16.86 -5.43
C ARG A 451 -17.78 -16.28 -6.71
N GLY A 452 -17.13 -15.12 -6.65
CA GLY A 452 -16.58 -14.43 -7.81
C GLY A 452 -17.59 -13.68 -8.69
N GLN A 453 -18.87 -13.61 -8.26
CA GLN A 453 -19.90 -12.86 -8.99
C GLN A 453 -19.74 -11.37 -8.70
N GLY A 454 -19.89 -10.54 -9.73
CA GLY A 454 -19.86 -9.07 -9.60
C GLY A 454 -20.99 -8.58 -8.70
N ILE A 455 -20.70 -7.56 -7.91
CA ILE A 455 -21.67 -6.90 -7.03
C ILE A 455 -21.46 -5.40 -7.06
N GLY A 456 -22.55 -4.63 -6.96
CA GLY A 456 -22.52 -3.19 -7.02
C GLY A 456 -21.75 -2.54 -5.87
N VAL A 457 -21.01 -1.48 -6.19
CA VAL A 457 -20.24 -0.66 -5.24
C VAL A 457 -21.11 0.48 -4.76
N ARG A 458 -21.48 0.48 -3.47
CA ARG A 458 -22.36 1.50 -2.91
C ARG A 458 -21.67 2.47 -1.98
N ALA A 459 -20.67 2.00 -1.25
CA ALA A 459 -19.91 2.80 -0.31
C ALA A 459 -18.43 2.43 -0.35
N MET A 460 -17.57 3.41 -0.20
CA MET A 460 -16.13 3.23 -0.09
C MET A 460 -15.55 4.11 0.99
N ALA A 461 -14.53 3.59 1.67
CA ALA A 461 -13.70 4.36 2.59
C ALA A 461 -12.25 3.89 2.49
N VAL A 462 -11.32 4.83 2.46
CA VAL A 462 -9.90 4.52 2.51
C VAL A 462 -9.44 4.60 3.95
N LYS A 463 -8.74 3.56 4.41
CA LYS A 463 -8.02 3.64 5.68
C LYS A 463 -6.78 4.51 5.44
N THR A 464 -6.88 5.78 5.83
CA THR A 464 -5.73 6.69 5.78
C THR A 464 -4.77 6.35 6.89
N LYS A 465 -3.49 6.25 6.56
CA LYS A 465 -2.45 6.06 7.56
C LYS A 465 -2.33 7.34 8.40
N LYS A 466 -2.43 7.22 9.72
CA LYS A 466 -1.99 8.32 10.60
C LYS A 466 -0.50 8.54 10.38
N THR A 467 -0.09 9.81 10.25
CA THR A 467 1.31 10.21 10.34
C THR A 467 1.88 9.63 11.63
N GLY A 468 2.84 8.71 11.52
CA GLY A 468 3.43 8.07 12.70
C GLY A 468 3.22 6.55 12.80
N GLN A 469 2.47 5.90 11.90
CA GLN A 469 2.39 4.44 11.91
C GLN A 469 3.66 3.79 11.35
N GLU A 470 4.11 2.74 12.06
CA GLU A 470 5.25 1.90 11.67
C GLU A 470 5.11 1.40 10.23
N SER A 471 6.16 1.55 9.43
CA SER A 471 6.20 0.99 8.08
C SER A 471 6.78 -0.41 8.11
N LEU A 472 5.99 -1.39 7.73
CA LEU A 472 6.49 -2.75 7.52
C LEU A 472 6.96 -2.87 6.06
N VAL A 473 8.25 -3.11 5.89
CA VAL A 473 8.87 -3.26 4.56
C VAL A 473 9.17 -4.72 4.31
N SER A 474 8.62 -5.28 3.24
CA SER A 474 9.03 -6.58 2.74
C SER A 474 10.21 -6.41 1.79
N ILE A 475 11.23 -7.24 1.99
CA ILE A 475 12.43 -7.28 1.17
C ILE A 475 12.47 -8.64 0.51
N ASN A 476 12.60 -8.68 -0.81
CA ASN A 476 12.73 -9.92 -1.58
C ASN A 476 14.01 -9.83 -2.42
N LEU A 477 14.96 -10.70 -2.13
CA LEU A 477 16.24 -10.78 -2.82
C LEU A 477 16.39 -12.15 -3.49
N THR A 478 16.55 -12.19 -4.80
CA THR A 478 16.86 -13.42 -5.54
C THR A 478 18.28 -13.39 -6.04
N LEU A 479 19.07 -14.37 -5.62
CA LEU A 479 20.43 -14.59 -6.05
C LEU A 479 20.50 -15.81 -6.97
N ARG A 480 21.49 -15.84 -7.86
CA ARG A 480 21.81 -17.02 -8.65
C ARG A 480 23.23 -17.53 -8.35
N SER A 481 23.48 -18.80 -8.62
CA SER A 481 24.82 -19.38 -8.54
C SER A 481 25.77 -18.75 -9.56
N LYS A 482 27.04 -18.68 -9.19
CA LYS A 482 28.13 -18.17 -10.04
C LYS A 482 28.32 -19.04 -11.30
N ASN A 483 28.15 -20.36 -11.17
CA ASN A 483 28.34 -21.32 -12.22
C ASN A 483 27.06 -22.04 -12.59
N GLU A 484 27.03 -22.61 -13.81
CA GLU A 484 25.96 -23.48 -14.27
C GLU A 484 26.16 -24.90 -13.75
N TYR A 485 25.05 -25.57 -13.36
CA TYR A 485 25.09 -26.92 -12.81
C TYR A 485 23.96 -27.80 -13.34
N GLY A 486 24.33 -28.91 -13.94
CA GLY A 486 23.41 -30.00 -14.27
C GLY A 486 22.43 -29.67 -15.40
N LYS A 487 21.18 -30.18 -15.26
CA LYS A 487 20.14 -30.06 -16.29
C LYS A 487 19.49 -28.68 -16.28
N LEU A 488 18.92 -28.29 -17.41
CA LEU A 488 18.05 -27.11 -17.52
C LEU A 488 16.95 -27.14 -16.44
N ARG A 489 16.78 -26.03 -15.76
CA ARG A 489 15.77 -25.85 -14.71
C ARG A 489 14.91 -24.66 -15.02
N LYS A 490 13.60 -24.82 -14.85
CA LYS A 490 12.67 -23.70 -14.89
C LYS A 490 12.58 -23.11 -13.50
N PHE A 491 12.92 -21.83 -13.37
CA PHE A 491 12.74 -21.06 -12.16
C PHE A 491 11.62 -20.05 -12.41
N LYS A 492 10.60 -20.13 -11.58
CA LYS A 492 9.51 -19.14 -11.53
C LYS A 492 9.48 -18.56 -10.12
N LYS A 493 9.76 -17.26 -10.02
CA LYS A 493 9.66 -16.58 -8.74
C LYS A 493 8.20 -16.60 -8.27
N ALA A 494 8.00 -16.99 -7.02
CA ALA A 494 6.69 -16.84 -6.39
C ALA A 494 6.36 -15.34 -6.22
N ASP A 495 5.10 -14.96 -6.46
CA ASP A 495 4.62 -13.60 -6.21
C ASP A 495 4.55 -13.37 -4.70
N TYR A 496 5.62 -12.83 -4.12
CA TYR A 496 5.64 -12.41 -2.72
C TYR A 496 5.27 -10.94 -2.62
N HIS A 497 4.13 -10.66 -1.98
CA HIS A 497 3.73 -9.32 -1.51
C HIS A 497 3.70 -8.18 -2.55
N GLY A 498 3.26 -8.47 -3.79
CA GLY A 498 2.90 -7.40 -4.73
C GLY A 498 4.05 -6.77 -5.54
N GLY A 499 5.22 -7.39 -5.57
CA GLY A 499 6.27 -6.98 -6.51
C GLY A 499 5.84 -7.21 -7.97
N ASN A 500 5.96 -6.19 -8.81
CA ASN A 500 5.51 -6.25 -10.21
C ASN A 500 6.46 -7.05 -11.13
N TYR A 501 7.66 -7.37 -10.66
CA TYR A 501 8.66 -8.06 -11.48
C TYR A 501 8.47 -9.57 -11.47
N LYS A 502 8.18 -10.12 -12.65
CA LYS A 502 8.04 -11.56 -12.87
C LYS A 502 9.34 -12.11 -13.41
N LEU A 503 10.03 -12.92 -12.61
CA LEU A 503 11.23 -13.63 -13.05
C LEU A 503 10.86 -15.06 -13.46
N ASP A 504 10.87 -15.34 -14.77
CA ASP A 504 10.71 -16.68 -15.36
C ASP A 504 11.93 -16.95 -16.23
N LYS A 505 12.80 -17.86 -15.79
CA LYS A 505 14.05 -18.23 -16.47
C LYS A 505 14.16 -19.74 -16.60
N THR A 506 14.64 -20.17 -17.75
CA THR A 506 14.96 -21.58 -17.99
C THR A 506 16.42 -21.68 -18.41
N ASP A 507 17.27 -22.06 -17.48
CA ASP A 507 18.72 -22.21 -17.67
C ASP A 507 19.29 -23.21 -16.66
N ARG A 508 20.63 -23.30 -16.59
CA ARG A 508 21.33 -24.23 -15.71
C ARG A 508 21.78 -23.63 -14.37
N TYR A 509 21.45 -22.36 -14.09
CA TYR A 509 21.81 -21.73 -12.83
C TYR A 509 20.90 -22.17 -11.70
N LYS A 510 21.47 -22.32 -10.53
CA LYS A 510 20.67 -22.46 -9.31
C LYS A 510 20.32 -21.07 -8.78
N ARG A 511 19.07 -20.90 -8.35
CA ARG A 511 18.59 -19.66 -7.76
C ARG A 511 18.01 -19.94 -6.39
N ASP A 512 18.12 -18.94 -5.52
CA ASP A 512 17.44 -18.93 -4.25
C ASP A 512 16.90 -17.54 -3.94
N THR A 513 15.74 -17.49 -3.28
CA THR A 513 15.07 -16.23 -2.90
C THR A 513 15.06 -16.11 -1.38
N PHE A 514 15.57 -15.00 -0.89
CA PHE A 514 15.56 -14.59 0.51
C PHE A 514 14.46 -13.56 0.69
N SER A 515 13.55 -13.80 1.62
CA SER A 515 12.44 -12.89 1.91
C SER A 515 12.42 -12.58 3.40
N SER A 516 12.20 -11.32 3.73
CA SER A 516 12.08 -10.83 5.10
C SER A 516 11.10 -9.67 5.15
N SER A 517 10.50 -9.46 6.32
CA SER A 517 9.68 -8.29 6.59
C SER A 517 10.24 -7.57 7.81
N VAL A 518 10.55 -6.30 7.63
CA VAL A 518 11.20 -5.48 8.65
C VAL A 518 10.36 -4.27 9.00
N LEU A 519 10.23 -4.01 10.31
CA LEU A 519 9.50 -2.88 10.84
C LEU A 519 10.43 -1.68 10.98
N ALA A 520 10.14 -0.61 10.24
CA ALA A 520 10.82 0.68 10.38
C ALA A 520 10.21 1.44 11.57
N ARG A 521 10.78 1.25 12.78
CA ARG A 521 10.20 1.67 14.06
C ARG A 521 10.18 3.18 14.29
N ASN A 522 11.12 3.91 13.70
CA ASN A 522 11.34 5.32 14.00
C ASN A 522 10.59 6.28 13.06
N LEU A 523 9.62 5.77 12.30
CA LEU A 523 8.77 6.62 11.44
C LEU A 523 7.62 7.29 12.23
N MET A 524 7.54 7.03 13.55
CA MET A 524 6.46 7.50 14.42
C MET A 524 6.66 8.89 15.02
N LEU A 525 7.86 9.46 14.97
CA LEU A 525 8.20 10.70 15.67
C LEU A 525 7.98 11.97 14.86
#